data_ef893694d143e636bc49637b1dc516c3
#
_entry.id   ef893694d143e636bc49637b1dc516c3
#
_cell.length_a   1.000
_cell.length_b   1.000
_cell.length_c   1.000
_cell.angle_alpha   90.00
_cell.angle_beta   90.00
_cell.angle_gamma   90.00
#
_symmetry.space_group_name_H-M   'P 1'
#
loop_
_entity.id
_entity.type
_entity.pdbx_description
1 polymer ?
#
loop_
_entity_poly.entity_id
_entity_poly.type
_entity_poly.pdbx_seq_one_letter_code
_entity_poly.pdbx_strand_id
1 'polypeptide(L)'
;MKLTVLTAAVVLFAAGFVGPGVGMAAAQEQRATERDASDDASDRWRRWRNYNRYPGPIPTPEEWGAPAGPIRIGLQAGHWRAAEAPRELRRLRYNGTQWQGTAEWEANLAIAELAGAQLEALGYEVDILPAVVPPGYRAHLFIAIHADGSDSPAASGYRVASPRRDATGRAEDAARLLRDTYGAATGLRNLPVQTRRMQNYYAFNYRRYEHALHPMTIALIIETGFITSAHDRRVILDAPQRAARGIVEAVKAFPITALPRR
;
A
#
# COMPACT_ATOMS: atom_id res chain seq x y z
N MET A 1 -61.93 -45.00 -19.69
CA MET A 1 -61.06 -45.78 -20.57
C MET A 1 -59.88 -44.90 -20.93
N LYS A 2 -58.73 -45.04 -20.20
CA LYS A 2 -57.45 -44.39 -20.57
C LYS A 2 -56.42 -45.49 -20.55
N LEU A 3 -55.83 -45.72 -21.70
CA LEU A 3 -54.82 -46.73 -21.96
C LEU A 3 -53.42 -46.16 -21.54
N THR A 4 -52.75 -46.86 -20.62
CA THR A 4 -51.40 -46.53 -20.22
C THR A 4 -50.45 -47.44 -20.98
N VAL A 5 -49.59 -46.83 -21.79
CA VAL A 5 -48.55 -47.53 -22.53
C VAL A 5 -47.27 -47.53 -21.67
N LEU A 6 -46.79 -48.72 -21.32
CA LEU A 6 -45.56 -48.97 -20.61
C LEU A 6 -44.44 -49.10 -21.63
N THR A 7 -43.47 -48.20 -21.65
CA THR A 7 -42.27 -48.31 -22.49
C THR A 7 -41.13 -48.85 -21.61
N ALA A 8 -40.67 -50.06 -21.97
CA ALA A 8 -39.53 -50.69 -21.32
C ALA A 8 -38.23 -50.14 -21.93
N ALA A 9 -37.34 -49.57 -21.13
CA ALA A 9 -36.00 -49.17 -21.53
C ALA A 9 -35.03 -50.35 -21.39
N VAL A 10 -34.45 -50.78 -22.50
CA VAL A 10 -33.41 -51.78 -22.51
C VAL A 10 -32.09 -51.07 -22.23
N VAL A 11 -31.45 -51.36 -21.09
CA VAL A 11 -30.07 -50.91 -20.77
C VAL A 11 -29.08 -51.90 -21.35
N LEU A 12 -28.41 -51.53 -22.43
CA LEU A 12 -27.23 -52.22 -22.94
C LEU A 12 -26.00 -51.88 -22.08
N PHE A 13 -25.51 -52.84 -21.32
CA PHE A 13 -24.16 -52.78 -20.73
C PHE A 13 -23.11 -52.98 -21.81
N ALA A 14 -22.44 -51.92 -22.23
CA ALA A 14 -21.21 -52.04 -23.01
C ALA A 14 -20.02 -52.23 -22.02
N ALA A 15 -19.49 -53.44 -21.93
CA ALA A 15 -18.25 -53.72 -21.24
C ALA A 15 -17.09 -53.13 -22.07
N GLY A 16 -16.66 -51.89 -21.72
CA GLY A 16 -15.46 -51.30 -22.29
C GLY A 16 -14.22 -51.92 -21.70
N PHE A 17 -13.42 -52.57 -22.54
CA PHE A 17 -12.08 -53.04 -22.20
C PHE A 17 -11.17 -51.84 -21.94
N VAL A 18 -10.89 -51.52 -20.67
CA VAL A 18 -9.91 -50.48 -20.28
C VAL A 18 -8.53 -51.14 -20.37
N GLY A 19 -7.80 -50.84 -21.45
CA GLY A 19 -6.43 -51.28 -21.62
C GLY A 19 -5.48 -50.61 -20.59
N PRO A 20 -4.35 -51.26 -20.25
CA PRO A 20 -3.42 -50.82 -19.21
C PRO A 20 -2.74 -49.45 -19.42
N GLY A 21 -2.97 -48.81 -20.57
CA GLY A 21 -2.36 -47.53 -20.91
C GLY A 21 -3.05 -46.29 -20.28
N VAL A 22 -4.35 -46.36 -19.97
CA VAL A 22 -5.11 -45.21 -19.48
C VAL A 22 -4.81 -44.91 -18.01
N GLY A 23 -4.50 -45.96 -17.21
CA GLY A 23 -4.14 -45.80 -15.78
C GLY A 23 -2.76 -45.19 -15.59
N MET A 24 -1.82 -45.37 -16.50
CA MET A 24 -0.47 -44.79 -16.41
C MET A 24 -0.46 -43.29 -16.77
N ALA A 25 -1.27 -42.85 -17.72
CA ALA A 25 -1.35 -41.46 -18.12
C ALA A 25 -1.98 -40.60 -17.00
N ALA A 26 -3.07 -41.09 -16.40
CA ALA A 26 -3.72 -40.41 -15.26
C ALA A 26 -2.81 -40.34 -14.01
N ALA A 27 -2.03 -41.41 -13.74
CA ALA A 27 -1.05 -41.43 -12.64
C ALA A 27 0.16 -40.52 -12.91
N GLN A 28 0.55 -40.32 -14.17
CA GLN A 28 1.62 -39.39 -14.56
C GLN A 28 1.13 -37.92 -14.46
N GLU A 29 -0.10 -37.64 -14.85
CA GLU A 29 -0.71 -36.32 -14.77
C GLU A 29 -0.94 -35.91 -13.28
N GLN A 30 -1.39 -36.82 -12.43
CA GLN A 30 -1.47 -36.61 -10.99
C GLN A 30 -0.11 -36.36 -10.34
N ARG A 31 0.93 -37.11 -10.71
CA ARG A 31 2.30 -36.87 -10.21
C ARG A 31 2.92 -35.58 -10.74
N ALA A 32 2.57 -35.14 -11.93
CA ALA A 32 3.00 -33.84 -12.46
C ALA A 32 2.33 -32.67 -11.71
N THR A 33 1.02 -32.76 -11.43
CA THR A 33 0.29 -31.75 -10.64
C THR A 33 0.74 -31.72 -9.17
N GLU A 34 1.07 -32.87 -8.57
CA GLU A 34 1.62 -32.95 -7.21
C GLU A 34 3.05 -32.39 -7.12
N ARG A 35 3.89 -32.58 -8.16
CA ARG A 35 5.23 -31.96 -8.23
C ARG A 35 5.15 -30.44 -8.41
N ASP A 36 4.29 -29.95 -9.28
CA ASP A 36 4.07 -28.51 -9.47
C ASP A 36 3.55 -27.84 -8.20
N ALA A 37 2.65 -28.51 -7.46
CA ALA A 37 2.15 -28.02 -6.19
C ALA A 37 3.22 -28.06 -5.08
N SER A 38 4.10 -29.07 -5.07
CA SER A 38 5.19 -29.18 -4.10
C SER A 38 6.33 -28.21 -4.39
N ASP A 39 6.63 -27.96 -5.67
CA ASP A 39 7.63 -26.98 -6.08
C ASP A 39 7.15 -25.54 -5.81
N ASP A 40 5.88 -25.24 -6.02
CA ASP A 40 5.29 -23.95 -5.65
C ASP A 40 5.24 -23.74 -4.12
N ALA A 41 5.00 -24.79 -3.34
CA ALA A 41 5.07 -24.76 -1.89
C ALA A 41 6.51 -24.57 -1.38
N SER A 42 7.48 -25.32 -1.94
CA SER A 42 8.90 -25.21 -1.58
C SER A 42 9.48 -23.86 -1.97
N ASP A 43 9.11 -23.32 -3.13
CA ASP A 43 9.47 -21.98 -3.59
C ASP A 43 8.78 -20.90 -2.74
N ARG A 44 7.58 -21.12 -2.26
CA ARG A 44 6.90 -20.25 -1.30
C ARG A 44 7.65 -20.21 0.02
N TRP A 45 8.10 -21.35 0.56
CA TRP A 45 8.91 -21.45 1.78
C TRP A 45 10.31 -20.87 1.62
N ARG A 46 10.97 -21.06 0.47
CA ARG A 46 12.26 -20.41 0.15
C ARG A 46 12.12 -18.90 0.04
N ARG A 47 11.06 -18.42 -0.58
CA ARG A 47 10.72 -17.00 -0.61
C ARG A 47 10.47 -16.47 0.80
N TRP A 48 9.79 -17.21 1.63
CA TRP A 48 9.49 -16.79 3.01
C TRP A 48 10.74 -16.68 3.89
N ARG A 49 11.73 -17.54 3.74
CA ARG A 49 13.03 -17.46 4.44
C ARG A 49 13.91 -16.30 3.94
N ASN A 50 13.77 -15.86 2.69
CA ASN A 50 14.51 -14.73 2.12
C ASN A 50 13.86 -13.37 2.38
N TYR A 51 12.74 -13.30 3.12
CA TYR A 51 11.94 -12.10 3.32
C TYR A 51 12.41 -11.21 4.48
N ASN A 52 13.41 -11.59 5.22
CA ASN A 52 13.94 -10.69 6.25
C ASN A 52 15.07 -9.86 5.66
N ARG A 53 14.71 -8.82 4.89
CA ARG A 53 15.65 -7.88 4.28
C ARG A 53 16.31 -6.96 5.30
N TYR A 54 15.71 -6.81 6.48
CA TYR A 54 16.29 -6.03 7.56
C TYR A 54 17.30 -6.90 8.35
N PRO A 55 18.60 -6.57 8.31
CA PRO A 55 19.66 -7.44 8.81
C PRO A 55 19.90 -7.25 10.31
N GLY A 56 19.03 -7.72 11.15
CA GLY A 56 19.29 -7.69 12.58
C GLY A 56 18.08 -7.35 13.44
N PRO A 57 18.28 -7.17 14.75
CA PRO A 57 17.25 -6.71 15.65
C PRO A 57 16.84 -5.27 15.30
N ILE A 58 15.55 -4.96 15.47
CA ILE A 58 15.08 -3.57 15.36
C ILE A 58 15.66 -2.82 16.56
N PRO A 59 16.36 -1.69 16.36
CA PRO A 59 16.88 -0.90 17.47
C PRO A 59 15.75 -0.37 18.34
N THR A 60 16.03 -0.19 19.62
CA THR A 60 15.13 0.54 20.52
C THR A 60 15.10 2.03 20.14
N PRO A 61 14.10 2.80 20.61
CA PRO A 61 14.08 4.25 20.38
C PRO A 61 15.36 4.96 20.87
N GLU A 62 15.98 4.46 21.93
CA GLU A 62 17.22 5.00 22.50
C GLU A 62 18.45 4.66 21.62
N GLU A 63 18.45 3.49 21.01
CA GLU A 63 19.52 3.04 20.11
C GLU A 63 19.36 3.58 18.69
N TRP A 64 18.19 4.13 18.37
CA TRP A 64 17.93 4.70 17.07
C TRP A 64 18.77 5.93 16.80
N GLY A 65 19.79 5.77 15.98
CA GLY A 65 20.50 6.90 15.40
C GLY A 65 19.61 7.59 14.36
N ALA A 66 18.82 8.56 14.77
CA ALA A 66 18.05 9.38 13.84
C ALA A 66 18.97 10.05 12.81
N PRO A 67 18.48 10.46 11.62
CA PRO A 67 19.26 11.25 10.69
C PRO A 67 19.86 12.48 11.38
N ALA A 68 21.17 12.75 11.15
CA ALA A 68 21.81 13.93 11.70
C ALA A 68 21.31 15.20 11.00
N GLY A 69 21.39 16.35 11.68
CA GLY A 69 20.96 17.63 11.13
C GLY A 69 19.52 18.00 11.49
N PRO A 70 18.86 18.81 10.66
CA PRO A 70 17.45 19.18 10.84
C PRO A 70 16.52 17.96 10.84
N ILE A 71 15.31 18.12 11.37
CA ILE A 71 14.29 17.06 11.29
C ILE A 71 13.98 16.77 9.83
N ARG A 72 14.26 15.53 9.41
CA ARG A 72 14.04 15.07 8.04
C ARG A 72 12.64 14.49 7.87
N ILE A 73 11.92 15.00 6.87
CA ILE A 73 10.58 14.57 6.48
C ILE A 73 10.62 13.98 5.08
N GLY A 74 10.17 12.73 4.91
CA GLY A 74 9.96 12.13 3.60
C GLY A 74 8.51 12.31 3.15
N LEU A 75 8.28 12.99 2.05
CA LEU A 75 6.97 13.11 1.40
C LEU A 75 7.01 12.31 0.10
N GLN A 76 6.28 11.20 0.05
CA GLN A 76 6.26 10.36 -1.14
C GLN A 76 5.04 10.70 -2.00
N ALA A 77 5.28 11.08 -3.25
CA ALA A 77 4.24 11.19 -4.26
C ALA A 77 3.90 9.81 -4.81
N GLY A 78 2.80 9.23 -4.37
CA GLY A 78 2.34 7.91 -4.79
C GLY A 78 2.22 7.82 -6.31
N HIS A 79 2.65 6.72 -6.89
CA HIS A 79 2.66 6.42 -8.33
C HIS A 79 3.56 7.30 -9.21
N TRP A 80 4.14 8.39 -8.69
CA TRP A 80 5.09 9.19 -9.44
C TRP A 80 6.34 8.36 -9.82
N ARG A 81 6.69 8.33 -11.11
CA ARG A 81 7.79 7.51 -11.66
C ARG A 81 7.66 6.00 -11.39
N ALA A 82 6.43 5.49 -11.24
CA ALA A 82 6.19 4.07 -10.95
C ALA A 82 6.72 3.13 -12.04
N ALA A 83 6.86 3.60 -13.28
CA ALA A 83 7.45 2.82 -14.39
C ALA A 83 8.90 2.37 -14.09
N GLU A 84 9.63 3.10 -13.25
CA GLU A 84 11.01 2.81 -12.86
C GLU A 84 11.12 1.77 -11.73
N ALA A 85 10.00 1.25 -11.24
CA ALA A 85 9.98 0.34 -10.10
C ALA A 85 10.85 -0.91 -10.35
N PRO A 86 11.69 -1.34 -9.39
CA PRO A 86 12.54 -2.51 -9.50
C PRO A 86 11.71 -3.80 -9.56
N ARG A 87 12.35 -4.91 -9.89
CA ARG A 87 11.69 -6.22 -10.06
C ARG A 87 10.85 -6.62 -8.84
N GLU A 88 11.32 -6.36 -7.64
CA GLU A 88 10.60 -6.71 -6.40
C GLU A 88 9.29 -5.93 -6.23
N LEU A 89 9.21 -4.72 -6.80
CA LEU A 89 8.07 -3.81 -6.75
C LEU A 89 7.38 -3.64 -8.12
N ARG A 90 7.64 -4.54 -9.09
CA ARG A 90 7.13 -4.42 -10.47
C ARG A 90 5.61 -4.18 -10.57
N ARG A 91 4.84 -4.59 -9.56
CA ARG A 91 3.38 -4.37 -9.55
C ARG A 91 3.01 -2.88 -9.46
N LEU A 92 3.88 -2.03 -8.91
CA LEU A 92 3.65 -0.59 -8.86
C LEU A 92 3.54 0.04 -10.25
N ARG A 93 4.19 -0.55 -11.27
CA ARG A 93 4.18 -0.06 -12.66
C ARG A 93 2.79 0.00 -13.29
N TYR A 94 1.84 -0.77 -12.75
CA TYR A 94 0.50 -0.95 -13.29
C TYR A 94 -0.60 -0.48 -12.34
N ASN A 95 -0.22 0.18 -11.25
CA ASN A 95 -1.13 0.71 -10.27
C ASN A 95 -1.24 2.22 -10.42
N GLY A 96 -2.29 2.78 -9.84
CA GLY A 96 -2.62 4.19 -9.88
C GLY A 96 -3.93 4.43 -10.61
N THR A 97 -4.65 5.41 -10.16
CA THR A 97 -5.94 5.82 -10.72
C THR A 97 -5.74 6.97 -11.69
N GLN A 98 -6.65 7.13 -12.62
CA GLN A 98 -6.71 8.30 -13.50
C GLN A 98 -8.16 8.75 -13.69
N TRP A 99 -8.32 10.03 -13.96
CA TRP A 99 -9.61 10.62 -14.28
C TRP A 99 -9.45 11.62 -15.43
N GLN A 100 -10.16 11.38 -16.55
CA GLN A 100 -10.17 12.28 -17.73
C GLN A 100 -8.78 12.73 -18.18
N GLY A 101 -7.80 11.84 -18.18
CA GLY A 101 -6.42 12.11 -18.59
C GLY A 101 -5.50 12.64 -17.48
N THR A 102 -6.02 13.03 -16.33
CA THR A 102 -5.20 13.39 -15.16
C THR A 102 -4.88 12.13 -14.37
N ALA A 103 -3.61 11.85 -14.17
CA ALA A 103 -3.17 10.71 -13.37
C ALA A 103 -3.11 11.08 -11.88
N GLU A 104 -3.37 10.10 -11.01
CA GLU A 104 -3.29 10.24 -9.56
C GLU A 104 -1.95 10.84 -9.09
N TRP A 105 -0.84 10.39 -9.69
CA TRP A 105 0.48 10.84 -9.29
C TRP A 105 0.70 12.36 -9.50
N GLU A 106 -0.01 13.00 -10.43
CA GLU A 106 0.10 14.45 -10.68
C GLU A 106 -0.45 15.24 -9.48
N ALA A 107 -1.61 14.81 -8.95
CA ALA A 107 -2.17 15.40 -7.73
C ALA A 107 -1.27 15.14 -6.51
N ASN A 108 -0.77 13.90 -6.37
CA ASN A 108 0.08 13.50 -5.26
C ASN A 108 1.39 14.30 -5.24
N LEU A 109 2.02 14.51 -6.41
CA LEU A 109 3.24 15.28 -6.56
C LEU A 109 3.01 16.76 -6.24
N ALA A 110 1.97 17.36 -6.79
CA ALA A 110 1.64 18.76 -6.52
C ALA A 110 1.41 19.02 -5.01
N ILE A 111 0.70 18.11 -4.32
CA ILE A 111 0.48 18.22 -2.87
C ILE A 111 1.80 18.05 -2.11
N ALA A 112 2.65 17.08 -2.51
CA ALA A 112 3.94 16.82 -1.87
C ALA A 112 4.88 18.03 -2.01
N GLU A 113 5.00 18.60 -3.20
CA GLU A 113 5.84 19.78 -3.46
C GLU A 113 5.37 21.02 -2.68
N LEU A 114 4.05 21.26 -2.66
CA LEU A 114 3.48 22.38 -1.90
C LEU A 114 3.66 22.22 -0.39
N ALA A 115 3.53 21.01 0.13
CA ALA A 115 3.78 20.72 1.54
C ALA A 115 5.28 20.81 1.85
N GLY A 116 6.13 20.28 0.97
CA GLY A 116 7.58 20.31 1.11
C GLY A 116 8.12 21.72 1.21
N ALA A 117 7.77 22.59 0.29
CA ALA A 117 8.20 24.00 0.30
C ALA A 117 7.79 24.73 1.58
N GLN A 118 6.59 24.46 2.12
CA GLN A 118 6.16 25.05 3.39
C GLN A 118 6.95 24.49 4.59
N LEU A 119 7.26 23.20 4.59
CA LEU A 119 8.06 22.58 5.66
C LEU A 119 9.52 23.04 5.62
N GLU A 120 10.11 23.16 4.44
CA GLU A 120 11.46 23.71 4.27
C GLU A 120 11.56 25.16 4.80
N ALA A 121 10.55 25.98 4.52
CA ALA A 121 10.46 27.34 5.07
C ALA A 121 10.35 27.38 6.60
N LEU A 122 9.94 26.27 7.23
CA LEU A 122 9.90 26.09 8.70
C LEU A 122 11.18 25.46 9.27
N GLY A 123 12.19 25.18 8.43
CA GLY A 123 13.48 24.64 8.84
C GLY A 123 13.58 23.11 8.87
N TYR A 124 12.61 22.40 8.32
CA TYR A 124 12.70 20.95 8.10
C TYR A 124 13.58 20.65 6.89
N GLU A 125 14.23 19.49 6.89
CA GLU A 125 14.84 18.91 5.69
C GLU A 125 13.79 18.01 5.01
N VAL A 126 13.46 18.26 3.74
CA VAL A 126 12.38 17.55 3.05
C VAL A 126 12.87 16.80 1.83
N ASP A 127 12.56 15.50 1.77
CA ASP A 127 12.77 14.68 0.59
C ASP A 127 11.43 14.45 -0.12
N ILE A 128 11.28 14.94 -1.35
CA ILE A 128 10.16 14.57 -2.24
C ILE A 128 10.54 13.26 -2.94
N LEU A 129 9.83 12.20 -2.60
CA LEU A 129 10.17 10.84 -3.02
C LEU A 129 9.23 10.32 -4.11
N PRO A 130 9.76 9.59 -5.11
CA PRO A 130 8.96 8.91 -6.11
C PRO A 130 8.20 7.71 -5.52
N ALA A 131 7.43 7.01 -6.37
CA ALA A 131 6.67 5.80 -6.01
C ALA A 131 7.52 4.72 -5.33
N VAL A 132 8.83 4.71 -5.53
CA VAL A 132 9.76 3.76 -4.92
C VAL A 132 10.75 4.54 -4.04
N VAL A 133 10.72 4.25 -2.74
CA VAL A 133 11.68 4.84 -1.80
C VAL A 133 13.07 4.21 -1.97
N PRO A 134 14.16 4.93 -1.65
CA PRO A 134 15.51 4.33 -1.58
C PRO A 134 15.57 3.13 -0.61
N PRO A 135 16.49 2.18 -0.81
CA PRO A 135 16.69 1.06 0.10
C PRO A 135 16.94 1.52 1.54
N GLY A 136 16.14 0.99 2.48
CA GLY A 136 16.29 1.31 3.90
C GLY A 136 16.16 2.80 4.23
N TYR A 137 15.32 3.54 3.49
CA TYR A 137 15.17 4.99 3.62
C TYR A 137 14.94 5.42 5.08
N ARG A 138 15.68 6.45 5.51
CA ARG A 138 15.71 6.95 6.88
C ARG A 138 15.25 8.39 6.95
N ALA A 139 14.16 8.62 7.69
CA ALA A 139 13.66 9.95 8.03
C ALA A 139 13.11 9.93 9.46
N HIS A 140 12.86 11.09 10.03
CA HIS A 140 12.15 11.19 11.31
C HIS A 140 10.67 10.88 11.13
N LEU A 141 10.08 11.37 10.04
CA LEU A 141 8.69 11.13 9.67
C LEU A 141 8.59 10.91 8.15
N PHE A 142 7.75 9.98 7.73
CA PHE A 142 7.46 9.70 6.33
C PHE A 142 5.95 9.70 6.12
N ILE A 143 5.49 10.35 5.05
CA ILE A 143 4.09 10.39 4.63
C ILE A 143 3.98 10.01 3.16
N ALA A 144 3.34 8.86 2.87
CA ALA A 144 2.96 8.50 1.52
C ALA A 144 1.65 9.20 1.16
N ILE A 145 1.66 9.98 0.09
CA ILE A 145 0.54 10.78 -0.41
C ILE A 145 -0.05 10.08 -1.62
N HIS A 146 -1.31 9.70 -1.53
CA HIS A 146 -2.08 9.01 -2.55
C HIS A 146 -3.44 9.67 -2.75
N ALA A 147 -4.14 9.31 -3.82
CA ALA A 147 -5.54 9.62 -4.05
C ALA A 147 -6.29 8.35 -4.50
N ASP A 148 -7.43 8.10 -3.90
CA ASP A 148 -8.24 6.91 -4.16
C ASP A 148 -9.02 7.03 -5.48
N GLY A 149 -9.53 5.93 -5.98
CA GLY A 149 -10.45 5.87 -7.12
C GLY A 149 -11.64 4.96 -6.81
N SER A 150 -12.78 5.26 -7.39
CA SER A 150 -13.99 4.45 -7.22
C SER A 150 -14.90 4.57 -8.44
N ASP A 151 -15.57 3.47 -8.79
CA ASP A 151 -16.64 3.46 -9.78
C ASP A 151 -17.95 4.02 -9.21
N SER A 152 -18.04 4.15 -7.87
CA SER A 152 -19.22 4.74 -7.22
C SER A 152 -19.17 6.27 -7.27
N PRO A 153 -20.16 6.94 -7.85
CA PRO A 153 -20.21 8.40 -7.89
C PRO A 153 -20.40 9.04 -6.50
N ALA A 154 -20.84 8.26 -5.52
CA ALA A 154 -21.01 8.71 -4.14
C ALA A 154 -19.74 8.60 -3.29
N ALA A 155 -18.66 8.00 -3.83
CA ALA A 155 -17.40 7.89 -3.12
C ALA A 155 -16.76 9.27 -2.96
N SER A 156 -16.49 9.67 -1.72
CA SER A 156 -15.87 10.95 -1.38
C SER A 156 -15.31 10.90 0.03
N GLY A 157 -14.22 11.61 0.27
CA GLY A 157 -13.57 11.73 1.56
C GLY A 157 -12.14 11.20 1.54
N TYR A 158 -11.42 11.37 2.63
CA TYR A 158 -10.03 10.98 2.79
C TYR A 158 -9.85 9.88 3.84
N ARG A 159 -8.68 9.23 3.82
CA ARG A 159 -8.26 8.22 4.82
C ARG A 159 -6.82 8.43 5.21
N VAL A 160 -6.49 8.16 6.46
CA VAL A 160 -5.11 8.09 6.93
C VAL A 160 -4.90 6.77 7.65
N ALA A 161 -3.79 6.11 7.39
CA ALA A 161 -3.43 4.88 8.09
C ALA A 161 -1.98 4.91 8.57
N SER A 162 -1.75 4.28 9.72
CA SER A 162 -0.46 3.89 10.24
C SER A 162 -0.09 2.46 9.77
N PRO A 163 1.19 2.07 9.80
CA PRO A 163 1.61 0.70 9.53
C PRO A 163 0.96 -0.29 10.50
N ARG A 164 0.56 -1.45 10.01
CA ARG A 164 0.09 -2.53 10.89
C ARG A 164 1.14 -2.98 11.91
N ARG A 165 2.42 -2.88 11.54
CA ARG A 165 3.58 -3.19 12.39
C ARG A 165 4.42 -1.93 12.51
N ASP A 166 4.08 -1.13 13.47
CA ASP A 166 4.82 0.08 13.83
C ASP A 166 5.85 -0.26 14.92
N ALA A 167 7.13 -0.21 14.56
CA ALA A 167 8.22 -0.45 15.51
C ALA A 167 8.48 0.78 16.39
N THR A 168 8.00 1.96 15.97
CA THR A 168 8.19 3.22 16.72
C THR A 168 7.20 3.39 17.86
N GLY A 169 6.03 2.73 17.79
CA GLY A 169 4.91 2.91 18.72
C GLY A 169 4.25 4.30 18.61
N ARG A 170 4.55 5.08 17.56
CA ARG A 170 4.16 6.49 17.44
C ARG A 170 3.33 6.83 16.20
N ALA A 171 3.30 5.90 15.23
CA ALA A 171 2.68 6.18 13.94
C ALA A 171 1.16 6.43 14.06
N GLU A 172 0.46 5.78 15.00
CA GLU A 172 -0.99 5.99 15.16
C GLU A 172 -1.30 7.37 15.78
N ASP A 173 -0.45 7.88 16.68
CA ASP A 173 -0.61 9.24 17.20
C ASP A 173 -0.40 10.30 16.10
N ALA A 174 0.60 10.09 15.24
CA ALA A 174 0.83 10.94 14.08
C ALA A 174 -0.33 10.84 13.07
N ALA A 175 -0.86 9.63 12.84
CA ALA A 175 -2.01 9.42 11.94
C ALA A 175 -3.27 10.12 12.45
N ARG A 176 -3.52 10.12 13.76
CA ARG A 176 -4.64 10.83 14.38
C ARG A 176 -4.53 12.34 14.12
N LEU A 177 -3.37 12.94 14.40
CA LEU A 177 -3.14 14.36 14.13
C LEU A 177 -3.33 14.69 12.65
N LEU A 178 -2.80 13.86 11.74
CA LEU A 178 -2.99 14.08 10.30
C LEU A 178 -4.47 13.97 9.90
N ARG A 179 -5.25 13.06 10.47
CA ARG A 179 -6.71 13.01 10.25
C ARG A 179 -7.36 14.33 10.66
N ASP A 180 -7.08 14.81 11.84
CA ASP A 180 -7.72 16.02 12.39
C ASP A 180 -7.36 17.26 11.58
N THR A 181 -6.07 17.49 11.33
CA THR A 181 -5.59 18.68 10.62
C THR A 181 -5.99 18.67 9.14
N TYR A 182 -5.94 17.48 8.50
CA TYR A 182 -6.33 17.36 7.09
C TYR A 182 -7.82 17.62 6.91
N GLY A 183 -8.66 17.06 7.76
CA GLY A 183 -10.10 17.33 7.76
C GLY A 183 -10.43 18.81 7.97
N ALA A 184 -9.78 19.44 8.94
CA ALA A 184 -9.94 20.87 9.22
C ALA A 184 -9.52 21.76 8.03
N ALA A 185 -8.41 21.42 7.36
CA ALA A 185 -7.89 22.20 6.23
C ALA A 185 -8.72 22.02 4.95
N THR A 186 -9.21 20.80 4.70
CA THR A 186 -9.87 20.44 3.44
C THR A 186 -11.39 20.50 3.48
N GLY A 187 -11.98 20.29 4.67
CA GLY A 187 -13.42 20.10 4.81
C GLY A 187 -13.94 18.77 4.26
N LEU A 188 -13.05 17.89 3.79
CA LEU A 188 -13.42 16.55 3.36
C LEU A 188 -13.80 15.68 4.56
N ARG A 189 -14.65 14.69 4.31
CA ARG A 189 -15.06 13.73 5.33
C ARG A 189 -13.96 12.69 5.58
N ASN A 190 -13.60 12.48 6.83
CA ASN A 190 -12.76 11.35 7.21
C ASN A 190 -13.53 10.03 7.05
N LEU A 191 -12.94 9.09 6.33
CA LEU A 191 -13.44 7.73 6.19
C LEU A 191 -12.74 6.85 7.23
N PRO A 192 -13.46 6.34 8.25
CA PRO A 192 -12.83 5.73 9.42
C PRO A 192 -12.15 4.39 9.14
N VAL A 193 -12.53 3.73 8.04
CA VAL A 193 -12.01 2.40 7.72
C VAL A 193 -10.64 2.52 7.04
N GLN A 194 -9.60 2.16 7.80
CA GLN A 194 -8.26 1.95 7.26
C GLN A 194 -8.22 0.61 6.50
N THR A 195 -7.81 0.65 5.24
CA THR A 195 -7.74 -0.59 4.47
C THR A 195 -6.49 -1.39 4.84
N ARG A 196 -6.59 -2.73 4.74
CA ARG A 196 -5.42 -3.61 4.92
C ARG A 196 -4.29 -3.29 3.93
N ARG A 197 -4.61 -2.75 2.74
CA ARG A 197 -3.62 -2.36 1.73
C ARG A 197 -2.81 -1.15 2.21
N MET A 198 -3.46 -0.14 2.77
CA MET A 198 -2.78 1.03 3.36
C MET A 198 -1.88 0.60 4.52
N GLN A 199 -2.38 -0.18 5.48
CA GLN A 199 -1.63 -0.64 6.64
C GLN A 199 -0.45 -1.57 6.29
N ASN A 200 -0.50 -2.25 5.14
CA ASN A 200 0.56 -3.10 4.61
C ASN A 200 1.19 -2.48 3.35
N TYR A 201 1.22 -1.16 3.25
CA TYR A 201 1.89 -0.47 2.17
C TYR A 201 3.32 -0.98 2.00
N TYR A 202 3.81 -1.09 0.76
CA TYR A 202 5.09 -1.76 0.51
C TYR A 202 6.24 -1.10 1.29
N ALA A 203 6.26 0.23 1.37
CA ALA A 203 7.32 0.97 2.06
C ALA A 203 7.41 0.66 3.56
N PHE A 204 6.31 0.22 4.19
CA PHE A 204 6.28 -0.20 5.60
C PHE A 204 6.81 -1.63 5.82
N ASN A 205 7.04 -2.38 4.75
CA ASN A 205 7.40 -3.80 4.83
C ASN A 205 8.92 -4.02 4.73
N TYR A 206 9.69 -3.39 5.63
CA TYR A 206 11.14 -3.47 5.71
C TYR A 206 11.71 -4.89 5.80
N ARG A 207 10.91 -5.87 6.25
CA ARG A 207 11.30 -7.28 6.26
C ARG A 207 11.14 -7.96 4.91
N ARG A 208 10.38 -7.39 3.99
CA ARG A 208 10.03 -7.98 2.71
C ARG A 208 10.76 -7.35 1.54
N TYR A 209 10.88 -6.03 1.55
CA TYR A 209 11.43 -5.26 0.44
C TYR A 209 12.71 -4.56 0.86
N GLU A 210 13.66 -4.54 -0.04
CA GLU A 210 14.87 -3.73 0.09
C GLU A 210 14.51 -2.24 0.03
N HIS A 211 13.69 -1.88 -0.96
CA HIS A 211 13.14 -0.54 -1.12
C HIS A 211 11.99 -0.32 -0.13
N ALA A 212 12.33 -0.23 1.13
CA ALA A 212 11.40 0.05 2.23
C ALA A 212 12.03 1.03 3.22
N LEU A 213 11.22 1.53 4.12
CA LEU A 213 11.67 2.42 5.19
C LEU A 213 12.48 1.65 6.23
N HIS A 214 13.39 2.36 6.88
CA HIS A 214 13.97 1.87 8.13
C HIS A 214 12.85 1.70 9.18
N PRO A 215 12.83 0.61 9.99
CA PRO A 215 11.73 0.33 10.93
C PRO A 215 11.46 1.42 11.95
N MET A 216 12.47 2.23 12.29
CA MET A 216 12.33 3.35 13.23
C MET A 216 11.93 4.68 12.57
N THR A 217 11.68 4.72 11.28
CA THR A 217 11.03 5.87 10.63
C THR A 217 9.55 5.85 10.95
N ILE A 218 9.04 6.90 11.60
CA ILE A 218 7.59 7.06 11.84
C ILE A 218 6.90 7.22 10.49
N ALA A 219 5.92 6.37 10.17
CA ALA A 219 5.41 6.28 8.82
C ALA A 219 3.88 6.36 8.76
N LEU A 220 3.37 7.09 7.77
CA LEU A 220 1.95 7.25 7.48
C LEU A 220 1.67 7.08 5.99
N ILE A 221 0.42 6.77 5.67
CA ILE A 221 -0.15 6.89 4.32
C ILE A 221 -1.48 7.63 4.39
N ILE A 222 -1.68 8.55 3.47
CA ILE A 222 -2.93 9.26 3.29
C ILE A 222 -3.48 9.04 1.88
N GLU A 223 -4.77 8.68 1.79
CA GLU A 223 -5.58 8.86 0.59
C GLU A 223 -6.25 10.22 0.71
N THR A 224 -5.79 11.19 -0.05
CA THR A 224 -6.13 12.62 0.08
C THR A 224 -7.57 12.93 -0.34
N GLY A 225 -8.18 12.06 -1.10
CA GLY A 225 -9.54 12.12 -1.63
C GLY A 225 -9.70 11.17 -2.79
N PHE A 226 -10.86 11.12 -3.41
CA PHE A 226 -11.10 10.33 -4.62
C PHE A 226 -10.90 11.20 -5.86
N ILE A 227 -9.92 10.87 -6.70
CA ILE A 227 -9.71 11.57 -7.98
C ILE A 227 -10.92 11.42 -8.91
N THR A 228 -11.72 10.37 -8.73
CA THR A 228 -12.98 10.15 -9.46
C THR A 228 -14.16 10.99 -8.93
N SER A 229 -14.05 11.59 -7.73
CA SER A 229 -15.08 12.42 -7.12
C SER A 229 -14.96 13.89 -7.54
N ALA A 230 -16.00 14.46 -8.14
CA ALA A 230 -16.01 15.89 -8.48
C ALA A 230 -15.92 16.81 -7.24
N HIS A 231 -16.42 16.33 -6.08
CA HIS A 231 -16.31 17.07 -4.82
C HIS A 231 -14.86 17.11 -4.34
N ASP A 232 -14.16 15.96 -4.35
CA ASP A 232 -12.81 15.86 -3.81
C ASP A 232 -11.78 16.50 -4.74
N ARG A 233 -11.98 16.45 -6.06
CA ARG A 233 -11.12 17.14 -7.04
C ARG A 233 -11.00 18.64 -6.78
N ARG A 234 -12.06 19.31 -6.28
CA ARG A 234 -12.00 20.72 -5.87
C ARG A 234 -10.95 20.99 -4.80
N VAL A 235 -10.53 19.96 -4.08
CA VAL A 235 -9.47 20.04 -3.07
C VAL A 235 -8.16 19.54 -3.63
N ILE A 236 -8.13 18.31 -4.18
CA ILE A 236 -6.86 17.66 -4.51
C ILE A 236 -6.26 18.10 -5.84
N LEU A 237 -7.09 18.65 -6.78
CA LEU A 237 -6.63 19.17 -8.07
C LEU A 237 -6.77 20.70 -8.17
N ASP A 238 -7.94 21.26 -7.82
CA ASP A 238 -8.19 22.69 -8.04
C ASP A 238 -7.59 23.57 -6.93
N ALA A 239 -7.43 23.03 -5.72
CA ALA A 239 -6.88 23.73 -4.56
C ALA A 239 -5.93 22.84 -3.71
N PRO A 240 -4.86 22.24 -4.31
CA PRO A 240 -3.97 21.30 -3.62
C PRO A 240 -3.25 21.91 -2.41
N GLN A 241 -3.11 23.23 -2.35
CA GLN A 241 -2.59 23.95 -1.19
C GLN A 241 -3.41 23.74 0.09
N ARG A 242 -4.71 23.36 0.00
CA ARG A 242 -5.52 23.00 1.17
C ARG A 242 -5.08 21.65 1.73
N ALA A 243 -4.87 20.67 0.85
CA ALA A 243 -4.36 19.35 1.21
C ALA A 243 -2.94 19.45 1.80
N ALA A 244 -2.05 20.20 1.14
CA ALA A 244 -0.70 20.46 1.60
C ALA A 244 -0.69 21.11 3.00
N ARG A 245 -1.53 22.13 3.24
CA ARG A 245 -1.65 22.76 4.56
C ARG A 245 -2.06 21.76 5.65
N GLY A 246 -3.01 20.87 5.38
CA GLY A 246 -3.42 19.85 6.33
C GLY A 246 -2.26 18.93 6.75
N ILE A 247 -1.39 18.56 5.81
CA ILE A 247 -0.17 17.79 6.05
C ILE A 247 0.83 18.61 6.88
N VAL A 248 1.08 19.85 6.50
CA VAL A 248 2.03 20.74 7.20
C VAL A 248 1.60 20.97 8.67
N GLU A 249 0.33 21.23 8.92
CA GLU A 249 -0.17 21.41 10.29
C GLU A 249 -0.03 20.13 11.14
N ALA A 250 -0.18 18.94 10.52
CA ALA A 250 0.07 17.69 11.23
C ALA A 250 1.55 17.55 11.63
N VAL A 251 2.46 17.85 10.72
CA VAL A 251 3.91 17.78 10.97
C VAL A 251 4.31 18.76 12.10
N LYS A 252 3.80 19.99 12.05
CA LYS A 252 4.05 21.02 13.10
C LYS A 252 3.54 20.60 14.47
N ALA A 253 2.35 19.99 14.53
CA ALA A 253 1.70 19.61 15.78
C ALA A 253 2.28 18.33 16.40
N PHE A 254 2.89 17.47 15.57
CA PHE A 254 3.40 16.20 16.04
C PHE A 254 4.80 16.36 16.67
N PRO A 255 5.02 15.92 17.93
CA PRO A 255 6.32 16.03 18.60
C PRO A 255 7.29 14.97 18.06
N ILE A 256 7.83 15.16 16.86
CA ILE A 256 8.57 14.17 16.07
C ILE A 256 9.74 13.55 16.83
N THR A 257 10.47 14.33 17.61
CA THR A 257 11.68 13.90 18.36
C THR A 257 11.40 13.34 19.75
N ALA A 258 10.13 13.38 20.21
CA ALA A 258 9.80 12.82 21.52
C ALA A 258 9.92 11.28 21.51
N LEU A 259 10.29 10.72 22.66
CA LEU A 259 10.26 9.26 22.83
C LEU A 259 8.80 8.74 22.90
N PRO A 260 8.57 7.44 22.59
CA PRO A 260 7.26 6.83 22.78
C PRO A 260 6.78 7.00 24.22
N ARG A 261 5.49 7.23 24.41
CA ARG A 261 4.89 7.13 25.74
C ARG A 261 4.90 5.65 26.15
N ARG A 262 5.52 5.35 27.29
CA ARG A 262 5.51 4.00 27.87
C ARG A 262 4.13 3.65 28.39
#